data_5f8b96f9ca23b0117095a7248b6ce63b
#
_entry.id   5f8b96f9ca23b0117095a7248b6ce63b
#
_cell.length_a   1.000
_cell.length_b   1.000
_cell.length_c   1.000
_cell.angle_alpha   90.00
_cell.angle_beta   90.00
_cell.angle_gamma   90.00
#
_symmetry.space_group_name_H-M   'P 1'
#
loop_
_entity.id
_entity.type
_entity.pdbx_description
1 polymer ?
#
loop_
_entity_poly.entity_id
_entity_poly.type
_entity_poly.pdbx_seq_one_letter_code
_entity_poly.pdbx_strand_id
1 'polypeptide(L)'
;MGMTEVRLKVKNPMTPSKVFEGKFLVDSGATYTVVPKEILKNLGIKPVGEEEFSLADGRTISRKVGSALYEYQGIERAAPILFGEKDDSLLLGTFTLEALGLTLDPFKRKLYKAILRM
;
A
#
# COMPACT_ATOMS: atom_id res chain seq x y z
N MET A 1 -7.67 2.61 -21.46
CA MET A 1 -6.83 3.17 -20.43
C MET A 1 -6.05 2.10 -19.73
N GLY A 2 -4.77 2.29 -19.59
CA GLY A 2 -3.94 1.33 -18.91
C GLY A 2 -3.88 1.60 -17.42
N MET A 3 -3.39 0.61 -16.69
CA MET A 3 -3.15 0.73 -15.27
C MET A 3 -1.71 1.15 -15.05
N THR A 4 -1.47 1.84 -13.93
CA THR A 4 -0.13 2.24 -13.54
C THR A 4 0.40 1.24 -12.51
N GLU A 5 1.57 0.68 -12.81
CA GLU A 5 2.25 -0.22 -11.88
C GLU A 5 3.60 0.37 -11.53
N VAL A 6 3.99 0.23 -10.26
CA VAL A 6 5.28 0.72 -9.79
C VAL A 6 5.93 -0.33 -8.88
N ARG A 7 7.24 -0.35 -8.87
CA ARG A 7 7.99 -1.18 -7.94
C ARG A 7 8.11 -0.45 -6.62
N LEU A 8 7.81 -1.17 -5.55
CA LEU A 8 7.78 -0.62 -4.20
C LEU A 8 8.33 -1.65 -3.23
N LYS A 9 9.12 -1.20 -2.27
CA LYS A 9 9.60 -2.06 -1.20
C LYS A 9 8.76 -1.86 0.03
N VAL A 10 8.47 -2.96 0.72
CA VAL A 10 7.72 -2.97 1.98
C VAL A 10 8.58 -3.64 3.03
N LYS A 11 8.69 -3.00 4.19
CA LYS A 11 9.53 -3.45 5.29
C LYS A 11 8.75 -3.41 6.59
N ASN A 12 9.18 -4.23 7.54
CA ASN A 12 8.69 -4.15 8.91
C ASN A 12 9.37 -2.96 9.59
N PRO A 13 8.60 -2.00 10.17
CA PRO A 13 9.21 -0.86 10.84
C PRO A 13 10.15 -1.23 11.98
N MET A 14 9.90 -2.37 12.63
CA MET A 14 10.70 -2.82 13.77
C MET A 14 11.94 -3.61 13.36
N THR A 15 11.92 -4.25 12.18
CA THR A 15 13.03 -5.02 11.66
C THR A 15 13.17 -4.77 10.17
N PRO A 16 13.69 -3.59 9.77
CA PRO A 16 13.68 -3.20 8.35
C PRO A 16 14.67 -3.97 7.48
N SER A 17 15.44 -4.89 8.05
CA SER A 17 16.32 -5.75 7.25
C SER A 17 15.58 -6.74 6.37
N LYS A 18 14.33 -7.09 6.73
CA LYS A 18 13.48 -7.94 5.91
C LYS A 18 12.69 -7.07 4.95
N VAL A 19 12.78 -7.37 3.67
CA VAL A 19 12.18 -6.54 2.62
C VAL A 19 11.39 -7.42 1.67
N PHE A 20 10.20 -6.97 1.34
CA PHE A 20 9.44 -7.49 0.21
C PHE A 20 9.44 -6.42 -0.88
N GLU A 21 9.80 -6.81 -2.09
CA GLU A 21 9.73 -5.91 -3.23
C GLU A 21 8.75 -6.49 -4.23
N GLY A 22 7.83 -5.67 -4.70
CA GLY A 22 6.83 -6.12 -5.65
C GLY A 22 6.39 -5.02 -6.58
N LYS A 23 5.63 -5.42 -7.58
CA LYS A 23 5.03 -4.50 -8.54
C LYS A 23 3.59 -4.26 -8.10
N PHE A 24 3.31 -3.03 -7.69
CA PHE A 24 2.02 -2.64 -7.14
C PHE A 24 1.20 -1.92 -8.19
N LEU A 25 -0.07 -2.25 -8.24
CA LEU A 25 -1.03 -1.50 -9.04
C LEU A 25 -1.40 -0.23 -8.27
N VAL A 26 -1.18 0.93 -8.87
CA VAL A 26 -1.53 2.20 -8.22
C VAL A 26 -3.03 2.43 -8.38
N ASP A 27 -3.73 2.57 -7.25
CA ASP A 27 -5.19 2.74 -7.23
C ASP A 27 -5.53 3.95 -6.38
N SER A 28 -5.79 5.09 -7.03
CA SER A 28 -6.15 6.32 -6.33
C SER A 28 -7.55 6.27 -5.70
N GLY A 29 -8.33 5.25 -6.03
CA GLY A 29 -9.62 5.01 -5.39
C GLY A 29 -9.52 4.17 -4.12
N ALA A 30 -8.35 3.56 -3.86
CA ALA A 30 -8.14 2.77 -2.67
C ALA A 30 -7.45 3.61 -1.60
N THR A 31 -7.95 3.55 -0.36
CA THR A 31 -7.34 4.27 0.76
C THR A 31 -6.07 3.57 1.23
N TYR A 32 -6.14 2.27 1.39
CA TYR A 32 -5.06 1.47 1.96
C TYR A 32 -4.28 0.73 0.87
N THR A 33 -2.99 0.58 1.13
CA THR A 33 -2.15 -0.36 0.39
C THR A 33 -2.45 -1.77 0.87
N VAL A 34 -2.50 -2.73 -0.04
CA VAL A 34 -2.86 -4.11 0.25
C VAL A 34 -1.72 -5.03 -0.17
N VAL A 35 -1.28 -5.89 0.74
CA VAL A 35 -0.26 -6.91 0.48
C VAL A 35 -0.79 -8.23 1.07
N PRO A 36 -0.59 -9.36 0.38
CA PRO A 36 -1.06 -10.64 0.90
C PRO A 36 -0.57 -10.89 2.32
N LYS A 37 -1.46 -11.41 3.16
CA LYS A 37 -1.17 -11.60 4.59
C LYS A 37 0.03 -12.51 4.83
N GLU A 38 0.27 -13.49 3.94
CA GLU A 38 1.41 -14.41 4.07
C GLU A 38 2.73 -13.66 3.94
N ILE A 39 2.79 -12.69 3.03
CA ILE A 39 3.98 -11.86 2.85
C ILE A 39 4.22 -10.99 4.09
N LEU A 40 3.16 -10.37 4.62
CA LEU A 40 3.28 -9.54 5.82
C LEU A 40 3.70 -10.36 7.02
N LYS A 41 3.18 -11.58 7.14
CA LYS A 41 3.58 -12.49 8.20
C LYS A 41 5.08 -12.82 8.09
N ASN A 42 5.55 -13.10 6.89
CA ASN A 42 6.98 -13.37 6.67
C ASN A 42 7.86 -12.19 7.02
N LEU A 43 7.35 -10.97 6.85
CA LEU A 43 8.05 -9.76 7.27
C LEU A 43 7.97 -9.51 8.77
N GLY A 44 7.16 -10.29 9.49
CA GLY A 44 6.96 -10.12 10.93
C GLY A 44 6.01 -8.99 11.28
N ILE A 45 5.27 -8.45 10.32
CA ILE A 45 4.28 -7.40 10.57
C ILE A 45 3.05 -8.03 11.20
N LYS A 46 2.63 -7.51 12.35
CA LYS A 46 1.46 -8.02 13.07
C LYS A 46 0.30 -7.03 12.93
N PRO A 47 -0.93 -7.54 12.83
CA PRO A 47 -2.08 -6.64 12.81
C PRO A 47 -2.25 -5.91 14.13
N VAL A 48 -2.66 -4.64 14.04
CA VAL A 48 -2.94 -3.80 15.21
C VAL A 48 -4.41 -3.39 15.25
N GLY A 49 -5.19 -3.73 14.23
CA GLY A 49 -6.61 -3.39 14.18
C GLY A 49 -7.28 -4.07 13.01
N GLU A 50 -8.53 -3.68 12.80
CA GLU A 50 -9.35 -4.24 11.73
C GLU A 50 -10.25 -3.14 11.18
N GLU A 51 -10.49 -3.16 9.87
CA GLU A 51 -11.33 -2.19 9.18
C GLU A 51 -12.39 -2.90 8.37
N GLU A 52 -13.58 -2.29 8.33
CA GLU A 52 -14.67 -2.76 7.49
C GLU A 52 -14.75 -1.95 6.21
N PHE A 53 -15.07 -2.62 5.12
CA PHE A 53 -15.22 -1.98 3.82
C PHE A 53 -16.54 -2.39 3.20
N SER A 54 -17.25 -1.42 2.60
CA SER A 54 -18.45 -1.69 1.83
C SER A 54 -18.05 -1.94 0.38
N LEU A 55 -18.59 -3.00 -0.19
CA LEU A 55 -18.41 -3.31 -1.59
C LEU A 55 -19.55 -2.72 -2.41
N ALA A 56 -19.34 -2.63 -3.73
CA ALA A 56 -20.31 -2.05 -4.64
C ALA A 56 -21.65 -2.79 -4.63
N ASP A 57 -21.63 -4.09 -4.31
CA ASP A 57 -22.86 -4.92 -4.26
C ASP A 57 -23.57 -4.86 -2.90
N GLY A 58 -23.11 -3.99 -2.00
CA GLY A 58 -23.72 -3.80 -0.68
C GLY A 58 -23.19 -4.72 0.41
N ARG A 59 -22.33 -5.67 0.07
CA ARG A 59 -21.69 -6.53 1.08
C ARG A 59 -20.61 -5.74 1.82
N THR A 60 -20.34 -6.17 3.06
CA THR A 60 -19.22 -5.65 3.81
C THR A 60 -18.17 -6.75 3.99
N ILE A 61 -16.92 -6.36 3.97
CA ILE A 61 -15.81 -7.25 4.27
C ILE A 61 -14.93 -6.61 5.33
N SER A 62 -14.19 -7.43 6.06
CA SER A 62 -13.24 -6.95 7.06
C SER A 62 -11.82 -7.35 6.66
N ARG A 63 -10.87 -6.48 6.93
CA ARG A 63 -9.45 -6.76 6.71
C ARG A 63 -8.66 -6.28 7.91
N LYS A 64 -7.62 -7.02 8.25
CA LYS A 64 -6.72 -6.62 9.33
C LYS A 64 -5.78 -5.54 8.84
N VAL A 65 -5.38 -4.65 9.75
CA VAL A 65 -4.54 -3.49 9.46
C VAL A 65 -3.29 -3.56 10.32
N GLY A 66 -2.16 -3.25 9.73
CA GLY A 66 -0.90 -3.11 10.45
C GLY A 66 -0.18 -1.85 9.99
N SER A 67 1.09 -1.72 10.39
CA SER A 67 1.95 -0.61 9.97
C SER A 67 3.13 -1.15 9.20
N ALA A 68 3.54 -0.44 8.16
CA ALA A 68 4.66 -0.84 7.33
C ALA A 68 5.52 0.37 6.98
N LEU A 69 6.78 0.11 6.65
CA LEU A 69 7.65 1.08 6.00
C LEU A 69 7.61 0.80 4.50
N TYR A 70 7.47 1.86 3.73
CA TYR A 70 7.47 1.79 2.28
C TYR A 70 8.65 2.57 1.73
N GLU A 71 9.32 2.00 0.74
CA GLU A 71 10.44 2.67 0.09
C GLU A 71 10.20 2.74 -1.41
N TYR A 72 10.30 3.95 -1.95
CA TYR A 72 10.16 4.22 -3.38
C TYR A 72 11.24 5.19 -3.79
N GLN A 73 12.15 4.74 -4.66
CA GLN A 73 13.23 5.57 -5.22
C GLN A 73 14.00 6.34 -4.12
N GLY A 74 14.35 5.63 -3.05
CA GLY A 74 15.13 6.20 -1.96
C GLY A 74 14.35 6.95 -0.90
N ILE A 75 13.04 7.16 -1.10
CA ILE A 75 12.18 7.80 -0.10
C ILE A 75 11.53 6.70 0.72
N GLU A 76 11.63 6.79 2.04
CA GLU A 76 11.10 5.79 2.95
C GLU A 76 10.15 6.46 3.96
N ARG A 77 8.94 5.95 4.06
CA ARG A 77 7.93 6.50 4.98
C ARG A 77 7.06 5.38 5.52
N ALA A 78 6.49 5.60 6.70
CA ALA A 78 5.57 4.67 7.34
C ALA A 78 4.13 5.01 6.99
N ALA A 79 3.31 3.98 6.82
CA ALA A 79 1.88 4.15 6.59
C ALA A 79 1.16 2.84 6.91
N PRO A 80 -0.17 2.88 7.12
CA PRO A 80 -0.92 1.65 7.35
C PRO A 80 -0.90 0.72 6.15
N ILE A 81 -1.08 -0.58 6.42
CA ILE A 81 -1.14 -1.60 5.40
C ILE A 81 -2.25 -2.58 5.72
N LEU A 82 -3.01 -3.01 4.71
CA LEU A 82 -4.03 -4.04 4.87
C LEU A 82 -3.44 -5.41 4.58
N PHE A 83 -3.87 -6.38 5.40
CA PHE A 83 -3.54 -7.78 5.21
C PHE A 83 -4.49 -8.34 4.16
N GLY A 84 -4.00 -8.53 2.95
CA GLY A 84 -4.80 -9.05 1.84
C GLY A 84 -5.19 -10.49 2.05
N GLU A 85 -6.45 -10.80 1.73
CA GLU A 85 -6.97 -12.16 1.73
C GLU A 85 -6.92 -12.72 0.31
N LYS A 86 -7.39 -13.96 0.17
CA LYS A 86 -7.41 -14.63 -1.13
C LYS A 86 -8.11 -13.73 -2.15
N ASP A 87 -7.54 -13.65 -3.32
CA ASP A 87 -8.03 -12.87 -4.47
C ASP A 87 -7.85 -11.35 -4.33
N ASP A 88 -7.29 -10.86 -3.23
CA ASP A 88 -6.93 -9.46 -3.13
C ASP A 88 -5.65 -9.19 -3.92
N SER A 89 -5.64 -8.08 -4.64
CA SER A 89 -4.49 -7.71 -5.47
C SER A 89 -3.46 -6.93 -4.67
N LEU A 90 -2.26 -6.85 -5.20
CA LEU A 90 -1.18 -6.04 -4.65
C LEU A 90 -1.44 -4.60 -5.08
N LEU A 91 -2.00 -3.79 -4.17
CA LEU A 91 -2.46 -2.43 -4.47
C LEU A 91 -1.69 -1.39 -3.68
N LEU A 92 -1.44 -0.26 -4.32
CA LEU A 92 -0.84 0.92 -3.69
C LEU A 92 -1.94 1.96 -3.51
N GLY A 93 -2.28 2.25 -2.26
CA GLY A 93 -3.38 3.14 -1.93
C GLY A 93 -2.94 4.57 -1.62
N THR A 94 -3.93 5.44 -1.37
CA THR A 94 -3.68 6.88 -1.21
C THR A 94 -2.92 7.23 0.06
N PHE A 95 -3.12 6.50 1.15
CA PHE A 95 -2.36 6.75 2.38
C PHE A 95 -0.86 6.64 2.13
N THR A 96 -0.45 5.62 1.39
CA THR A 96 0.97 5.41 1.08
C THR A 96 1.47 6.46 0.10
N LEU A 97 0.67 6.80 -0.92
CA LEU A 97 1.05 7.85 -1.86
C LEU A 97 1.28 9.18 -1.13
N GLU A 98 0.36 9.54 -0.24
CA GLU A 98 0.48 10.78 0.52
C GLU A 98 1.68 10.75 1.47
N ALA A 99 1.89 9.61 2.13
CA ALA A 99 3.04 9.46 3.03
C ALA A 99 4.36 9.63 2.26
N LEU A 100 4.44 9.11 1.04
CA LEU A 100 5.62 9.23 0.20
C LEU A 100 5.72 10.59 -0.50
N GLY A 101 4.68 11.42 -0.41
CA GLY A 101 4.65 12.71 -1.08
C GLY A 101 4.52 12.59 -2.59
N LEU A 102 3.78 11.59 -3.05
CA LEU A 102 3.66 11.27 -4.48
C LEU A 102 2.25 11.49 -4.99
N THR A 103 2.16 11.85 -6.26
CA THR A 103 0.91 11.97 -6.99
C THR A 103 0.99 11.15 -8.27
N LEU A 104 -0.14 10.59 -8.66
CA LEU A 104 -0.23 9.83 -9.90
C LEU A 104 -0.55 10.75 -11.07
N ASP A 105 0.23 10.63 -12.14
CA ASP A 105 -0.10 11.24 -13.43
C ASP A 105 -0.77 10.14 -14.26
N PRO A 106 -2.09 10.15 -14.42
CA PRO A 106 -2.79 9.06 -15.10
C PRO A 106 -2.49 9.02 -16.60
N PHE A 107 -2.11 10.13 -17.20
CA PHE A 107 -1.81 10.17 -18.63
C PHE A 107 -0.44 9.57 -18.93
N LYS A 108 0.56 9.89 -18.09
CA LYS A 108 1.92 9.34 -18.25
C LYS A 108 2.09 8.01 -17.52
N ARG A 109 1.10 7.60 -16.72
CA ARG A 109 1.11 6.35 -15.96
C ARG A 109 2.33 6.22 -15.08
N LYS A 110 2.66 7.30 -14.38
CA LYS A 110 3.79 7.29 -13.45
C LYS A 110 3.52 8.21 -12.29
N LEU A 111 4.30 8.00 -11.23
CA LEU A 111 4.26 8.82 -10.03
C LEU A 111 5.24 9.97 -10.17
N TYR A 112 4.88 11.09 -9.56
CA TYR A 112 5.78 12.23 -9.48
C TYR A 112 5.65 12.88 -8.12
N LYS A 113 6.65 13.67 -7.75
CA LYS A 113 6.69 14.31 -6.44
C LYS A 113 5.61 15.37 -6.35
N ALA A 114 4.76 15.27 -5.33
CA ALA A 114 3.72 16.26 -5.09
C ALA A 114 4.31 17.52 -4.44
N ILE A 115 3.64 18.66 -4.64
CA ILE A 115 4.00 19.88 -3.94
C ILE A 115 3.35 19.81 -2.55
N LEU A 116 4.18 19.83 -1.51
CA LEU A 116 3.71 19.75 -0.14
C LEU A 116 3.56 21.14 0.45
N ARG A 117 2.57 21.32 1.31
CA ARG A 117 2.32 22.59 2.00
C ARG A 117 2.30 22.35 3.51
N MET A 118 2.78 23.35 4.24
CA MET A 118 2.72 23.31 5.69
C MET A 118 1.61 24.20 6.21
#